data_756e23dae592729cf4da099960c9cd4d
#
_entry.id   756e23dae592729cf4da099960c9cd4d
#
_cell.length_a   1.000
_cell.length_b   1.000
_cell.length_c   1.000
_cell.angle_alpha   90.00
_cell.angle_beta   90.00
_cell.angle_gamma   90.00
#
_symmetry.space_group_name_H-M   'P 1'
#
loop_
_entity.id
_entity.type
_entity.pdbx_description
1 polymer ?
#
loop_
_entity_poly.entity_id
_entity_poly.type
_entity_poly.pdbx_seq_one_letter_code
_entity_poly.pdbx_strand_id
1 'polypeptide(L)'
;MQNRRVRDDDVRAAMFAALDVLQAQCGPDVPWPELAQGFAFRGRRVPFLNRAYGIYRAREQRGPAALSISSSFAQRRYQDEQTPDGVLYAYQDGPVDNHYNRALRQAHLMQAPLAYFIGTRPGWYRPEYPVWIAEDRPVERRVLVTFGKMVGPYDEREPVPIVDEIERRYAVSQVRRRIHQARFRGEVVPAYADQCAICRLKEVRLLDAAHIVADREEAGAAVVTNGLSLCSIHHRAYDQDLVGVSPNRRVHVSRRLLEDEDGPMLELLKGFHRQPITVPHARSRRPDPER
;
A
#
# COMPACT_ATOMS: atom_id res chain seq x y z
N MET A 1 28.32 9.86 33.82
CA MET A 1 27.15 9.65 32.95
C MET A 1 27.61 9.78 31.51
N GLN A 2 27.84 8.67 30.83
CA GLN A 2 28.23 8.66 29.42
C GLN A 2 27.09 9.17 28.57
N ASN A 3 27.32 10.31 27.93
CA ASN A 3 26.42 10.92 26.95
C ASN A 3 26.33 10.00 25.71
N ARG A 4 25.39 9.03 25.72
CA ARG A 4 25.13 8.14 24.59
C ARG A 4 24.86 9.03 23.37
N ARG A 5 25.77 9.09 22.42
CA ARG A 5 25.56 9.75 21.13
C ARG A 5 24.31 9.16 20.51
N VAL A 6 23.29 10.02 20.30
CA VAL A 6 22.09 9.62 19.58
C VAL A 6 22.52 9.19 18.20
N ARG A 7 22.32 7.93 17.88
CA ARG A 7 22.45 7.46 16.49
C ARG A 7 21.13 7.75 15.78
N ASP A 8 21.19 8.13 14.52
CA ASP A 8 20.00 8.31 13.68
C ASP A 8 19.19 7.01 13.56
N ASP A 9 19.85 5.88 13.76
CA ASP A 9 19.25 4.55 13.84
C ASP A 9 18.23 4.44 14.99
N ASP A 10 18.47 5.12 16.14
CA ASP A 10 17.53 5.09 17.29
C ASP A 10 16.17 5.74 16.91
N VAL A 11 16.21 6.86 16.17
CA VAL A 11 14.98 7.54 15.69
C VAL A 11 14.23 6.69 14.67
N ARG A 12 14.97 6.01 13.76
CA ARG A 12 14.38 5.11 12.76
C ARG A 12 13.74 3.90 13.42
N ALA A 13 14.44 3.27 14.36
CA ALA A 13 13.93 2.14 15.12
C ALA A 13 12.66 2.50 15.91
N ALA A 14 12.64 3.68 16.55
CA ALA A 14 11.45 4.17 17.27
C ALA A 14 10.27 4.43 16.32
N MET A 15 10.54 4.97 15.12
CA MET A 15 9.51 5.18 14.10
C MET A 15 8.93 3.85 13.62
N PHE A 16 9.78 2.87 13.30
CA PHE A 16 9.34 1.57 12.78
C PHE A 16 8.53 0.81 13.84
N ALA A 17 8.99 0.78 15.10
CA ALA A 17 8.23 0.17 16.20
C ALA A 17 6.85 0.82 16.41
N ALA A 18 6.76 2.14 16.26
CA ALA A 18 5.47 2.84 16.35
C ALA A 18 4.55 2.52 15.16
N LEU A 19 5.11 2.34 13.96
CA LEU A 19 4.35 1.92 12.78
C LEU A 19 3.85 0.48 12.91
N ASP A 20 4.64 -0.44 13.48
CA ASP A 20 4.20 -1.81 13.79
C ASP A 20 2.94 -1.80 14.67
N VAL A 21 2.93 -0.96 15.72
CA VAL A 21 1.77 -0.81 16.60
C VAL A 21 0.56 -0.24 15.85
N LEU A 22 0.75 0.81 15.05
CA LEU A 22 -0.34 1.41 14.28
C LEU A 22 -0.92 0.45 13.26
N GLN A 23 -0.08 -0.32 12.55
CA GLN A 23 -0.57 -1.31 11.59
C GLN A 23 -1.27 -2.50 12.29
N ALA A 24 -0.85 -2.88 13.48
CA ALA A 24 -1.56 -3.88 14.27
C ALA A 24 -2.95 -3.40 14.70
N GLN A 25 -3.11 -2.10 14.99
CA GLN A 25 -4.37 -1.51 15.43
C GLN A 25 -5.32 -1.15 14.28
N CYS A 26 -4.78 -0.56 13.20
CA CYS A 26 -5.57 0.01 12.10
C CYS A 26 -5.64 -0.90 10.86
N GLY A 27 -4.84 -1.97 10.83
CA GLY A 27 -4.60 -2.75 9.61
C GLY A 27 -3.48 -2.16 8.75
N PRO A 28 -3.25 -2.70 7.54
CA PRO A 28 -2.12 -2.30 6.69
C PRO A 28 -2.20 -0.83 6.22
N ASP A 29 -3.41 -0.28 6.12
CA ASP A 29 -3.63 1.12 5.75
C ASP A 29 -3.95 1.93 7.00
N VAL A 30 -3.18 2.97 7.27
CA VAL A 30 -3.28 3.81 8.47
C VAL A 30 -3.92 5.16 8.09
N PRO A 31 -4.99 5.61 8.80
CA PRO A 31 -5.62 6.89 8.51
C PRO A 31 -4.76 8.06 8.98
N TRP A 32 -4.88 9.20 8.30
CA TRP A 32 -4.13 10.42 8.62
C TRP A 32 -4.26 10.88 10.08
N PRO A 33 -5.44 10.86 10.74
CA PRO A 33 -5.54 11.26 12.15
C PRO A 33 -4.58 10.52 13.08
N GLU A 34 -4.34 9.22 12.84
CA GLU A 34 -3.39 8.41 13.61
C GLU A 34 -1.93 8.78 13.28
N LEU A 35 -1.60 8.94 12.00
CA LEU A 35 -0.26 9.36 11.58
C LEU A 35 0.06 10.79 12.03
N ALA A 36 -0.93 11.67 12.10
CA ALA A 36 -0.76 13.05 12.53
C ALA A 36 -0.34 13.17 14.00
N GLN A 37 -0.62 12.17 14.83
CA GLN A 37 -0.18 12.12 16.22
C GLN A 37 1.34 11.99 16.35
N GLY A 38 2.03 11.50 15.31
CA GLY A 38 3.46 11.23 15.36
C GLY A 38 3.82 10.10 16.34
N PHE A 39 5.10 9.83 16.47
CA PHE A 39 5.63 8.82 17.39
C PHE A 39 6.42 9.43 18.54
N ALA A 40 6.49 8.70 19.65
CA ALA A 40 7.24 9.14 20.82
C ALA A 40 8.74 8.83 20.65
N PHE A 41 9.59 9.84 20.82
CA PHE A 41 11.03 9.67 20.87
C PHE A 41 11.65 10.59 21.90
N ARG A 42 12.30 10.03 22.92
CA ARG A 42 12.97 10.75 24.01
C ARG A 42 12.12 11.83 24.68
N GLY A 43 10.86 11.51 24.96
CA GLY A 43 9.91 12.43 25.59
C GLY A 43 9.33 13.50 24.68
N ARG A 44 9.59 13.43 23.38
CA ARG A 44 9.02 14.33 22.36
C ARG A 44 8.17 13.57 21.36
N ARG A 45 7.23 14.28 20.73
CA ARG A 45 6.48 13.79 19.58
C ARG A 45 7.19 14.18 18.30
N VAL A 46 7.52 13.17 17.48
CA VAL A 46 8.19 13.33 16.18
C VAL A 46 7.19 12.96 15.09
N PRO A 47 6.97 13.80 14.07
CA PRO A 47 6.11 13.46 12.93
C PRO A 47 6.62 12.23 12.18
N PHE A 48 5.71 11.42 11.66
CA PHE A 48 6.06 10.31 10.77
C PHE A 48 6.48 10.77 9.38
N LEU A 49 5.83 11.82 8.87
CA LEU A 49 6.04 12.32 7.50
C LEU A 49 5.73 13.82 7.42
N ASN A 50 6.20 14.45 6.34
CA ASN A 50 5.79 15.79 5.95
C ASN A 50 4.82 15.71 4.77
N ARG A 51 3.55 15.93 5.04
CA ARG A 51 2.49 15.81 4.05
C ARG A 51 2.56 16.85 2.93
N ALA A 52 3.12 18.02 3.21
CA ALA A 52 3.20 19.11 2.24
C ALA A 52 4.32 18.89 1.20
N TYR A 53 5.43 18.30 1.62
CA TYR A 53 6.65 18.23 0.79
C TYR A 53 7.02 16.81 0.35
N GLY A 54 6.37 15.79 0.89
CA GLY A 54 6.61 14.39 0.50
C GLY A 54 7.92 13.80 1.03
N ILE A 55 8.92 14.59 1.33
CA ILE A 55 10.23 14.17 1.87
C ILE A 55 10.37 14.76 3.26
N TYR A 56 10.70 13.91 4.24
CA TYR A 56 10.79 14.35 5.64
C TYR A 56 12.11 13.94 6.27
N ARG A 57 12.73 14.89 6.98
CA ARG A 57 13.85 14.70 7.88
C ARG A 57 13.48 15.26 9.25
N ALA A 58 13.57 14.44 10.30
CA ALA A 58 13.23 14.84 11.64
C ALA A 58 14.31 15.77 12.23
N ARG A 59 13.91 16.72 13.08
CA ARG A 59 14.83 17.61 13.81
C ARG A 59 15.71 16.86 14.81
N GLU A 60 15.21 15.72 15.30
CA GLU A 60 15.85 14.81 16.24
C GLU A 60 17.03 14.04 15.64
N GLN A 61 17.12 13.98 14.30
CA GLN A 61 18.25 13.41 13.58
C GLN A 61 19.46 14.37 13.58
N ARG A 62 20.64 13.81 13.72
CA ARG A 62 21.91 14.52 13.54
C ARG A 62 22.39 14.47 12.09
N GLY A 63 22.20 13.33 11.44
CA GLY A 63 22.59 13.12 10.04
C GLY A 63 21.67 13.81 9.05
N PRO A 64 22.14 14.00 7.82
CA PRO A 64 21.42 14.72 6.77
C PRO A 64 20.38 13.89 6.01
N ALA A 65 20.31 12.56 6.22
CA ALA A 65 19.45 11.65 5.47
C ALA A 65 17.98 11.82 5.81
N ALA A 66 17.08 11.69 4.83
CA ALA A 66 15.64 11.66 5.05
C ALA A 66 15.26 10.52 6.02
N LEU A 67 14.18 10.72 6.78
CA LEU A 67 13.57 9.72 7.66
C LEU A 67 12.46 8.96 6.94
N SER A 68 11.68 9.68 6.17
CA SER A 68 10.56 9.10 5.41
C SER A 68 10.29 9.86 4.11
N ILE A 69 9.57 9.19 3.22
CA ILE A 69 9.01 9.74 1.99
C ILE A 69 7.52 9.43 1.92
N SER A 70 6.77 10.22 1.18
CA SER A 70 5.33 9.97 1.00
C SER A 70 4.84 10.34 -0.39
N SER A 71 3.90 9.55 -0.91
CA SER A 71 3.13 9.86 -2.11
C SER A 71 1.66 10.06 -1.76
N SER A 72 1.00 10.99 -2.43
CA SER A 72 -0.44 11.23 -2.26
C SER A 72 -1.27 10.41 -3.26
N PHE A 73 -2.41 9.90 -2.82
CA PHE A 73 -3.38 9.26 -3.71
C PHE A 73 -3.85 10.17 -4.86
N ALA A 74 -4.01 11.47 -4.58
CA ALA A 74 -4.53 12.45 -5.54
C ALA A 74 -3.47 13.08 -6.47
N GLN A 75 -2.18 12.81 -6.24
CA GLN A 75 -1.11 13.46 -7.03
C GLN A 75 -0.96 12.81 -8.41
N ARG A 76 -1.65 13.41 -9.40
CA ARG A 76 -1.39 13.15 -10.83
C ARG A 76 -0.05 13.75 -11.32
N ARG A 77 0.55 14.67 -10.54
CA ARG A 77 1.75 15.45 -10.94
C ARG A 77 3.07 14.72 -10.73
N TYR A 78 3.12 13.83 -9.73
CA TYR A 78 4.29 13.00 -9.40
C TYR A 78 3.81 11.55 -9.36
N GLN A 79 3.67 10.94 -10.54
CA GLN A 79 3.40 9.51 -10.59
C GLN A 79 4.69 8.79 -10.24
N ASP A 80 4.72 8.22 -9.03
CA ASP A 80 5.72 7.23 -8.70
C ASP A 80 5.59 6.09 -9.71
N GLU A 81 6.59 5.90 -10.53
CA GLU A 81 6.58 4.92 -11.58
C GLU A 81 7.04 3.58 -11.01
N GLN A 82 6.20 2.56 -11.12
CA GLN A 82 6.56 1.21 -10.70
C GLN A 82 7.43 0.56 -11.77
N THR A 83 8.61 0.10 -11.36
CA THR A 83 9.55 -0.63 -12.22
C THR A 83 9.73 -2.05 -11.70
N PRO A 84 10.32 -2.99 -12.49
CA PRO A 84 10.66 -4.32 -11.99
C PRO A 84 11.54 -4.30 -10.75
N ASP A 85 12.39 -3.27 -10.61
CA ASP A 85 13.41 -3.17 -9.56
C ASP A 85 12.96 -2.37 -8.34
N GLY A 86 11.81 -1.68 -8.40
CA GLY A 86 11.32 -0.85 -7.30
C GLY A 86 10.33 0.21 -7.74
N VAL A 87 10.37 1.36 -7.08
CA VAL A 87 9.54 2.53 -7.40
C VAL A 87 10.43 3.71 -7.70
N LEU A 88 10.29 4.32 -8.87
CA LEU A 88 10.92 5.59 -9.20
C LEU A 88 10.13 6.71 -8.51
N TYR A 89 10.70 7.23 -7.43
CA TYR A 89 10.15 8.32 -6.64
C TYR A 89 10.70 9.66 -7.14
N ALA A 90 9.82 10.62 -7.42
CA ALA A 90 10.23 11.92 -7.96
C ALA A 90 10.88 12.82 -6.89
N TYR A 91 11.85 13.61 -7.30
CA TYR A 91 12.34 14.73 -6.52
C TYR A 91 11.23 15.77 -6.31
N GLN A 92 11.37 16.54 -5.24
CA GLN A 92 10.57 17.74 -5.08
C GLN A 92 10.93 18.78 -6.15
N ASP A 93 9.93 19.55 -6.59
CA ASP A 93 10.11 20.65 -7.53
C ASP A 93 11.13 21.70 -7.03
N GLY A 94 11.65 22.49 -7.96
CA GLY A 94 12.70 23.50 -7.71
C GLY A 94 14.11 22.97 -7.95
N PRO A 95 15.14 23.56 -7.34
CA PRO A 95 16.53 23.14 -7.53
C PRO A 95 16.76 21.68 -7.14
N VAL A 96 17.57 20.96 -7.93
CA VAL A 96 17.91 19.55 -7.67
C VAL A 96 18.55 19.36 -6.30
N ASP A 97 19.26 20.36 -5.82
CA ASP A 97 19.99 20.37 -4.55
C ASP A 97 19.25 21.11 -3.43
N ASN A 98 17.94 21.36 -3.54
CA ASN A 98 17.16 21.87 -2.42
C ASN A 98 17.28 20.94 -1.20
N HIS A 99 16.98 21.44 -0.01
CA HIS A 99 17.24 20.72 1.24
C HIS A 99 16.47 19.40 1.37
N TYR A 100 15.30 19.24 0.72
CA TYR A 100 14.53 17.99 0.69
C TYR A 100 15.20 16.96 -0.23
N ASN A 101 15.53 17.37 -1.46
CA ASN A 101 16.20 16.49 -2.41
C ASN A 101 17.59 16.09 -1.90
N ARG A 102 18.31 17.02 -1.24
CA ARG A 102 19.57 16.68 -0.56
C ARG A 102 19.39 15.62 0.51
N ALA A 103 18.33 15.72 1.34
CA ALA A 103 18.06 14.71 2.38
C ALA A 103 17.75 13.33 1.78
N LEU A 104 17.05 13.31 0.64
CA LEU A 104 16.76 12.09 -0.12
C LEU A 104 18.06 11.46 -0.68
N ARG A 105 18.89 12.26 -1.33
CA ARG A 105 20.19 11.83 -1.88
C ARG A 105 21.15 11.38 -0.79
N GLN A 106 21.14 12.03 0.38
CA GLN A 106 21.94 11.60 1.53
C GLN A 106 21.45 10.25 2.09
N ALA A 107 20.16 9.94 2.00
CA ALA A 107 19.67 8.62 2.38
C ALA A 107 20.23 7.51 1.46
N HIS A 108 20.38 7.81 0.16
CA HIS A 108 21.10 6.92 -0.78
C HIS A 108 22.56 6.74 -0.38
N LEU A 109 23.33 7.84 -0.26
CA LEU A 109 24.77 7.79 0.05
C LEU A 109 25.09 7.10 1.38
N MET A 110 24.24 7.30 2.38
CA MET A 110 24.41 6.73 3.72
C MET A 110 23.77 5.35 3.86
N GLN A 111 23.09 4.85 2.83
CA GLN A 111 22.33 3.61 2.85
C GLN A 111 21.37 3.56 4.04
N ALA A 112 20.71 4.69 4.30
CA ALA A 112 19.84 4.85 5.45
C ALA A 112 18.44 4.30 5.16
N PRO A 113 17.89 3.41 6.01
CA PRO A 113 16.54 2.91 5.83
C PRO A 113 15.49 4.01 6.06
N LEU A 114 14.44 4.01 5.25
CA LEU A 114 13.35 4.97 5.26
C LEU A 114 12.02 4.28 5.54
N ALA A 115 10.99 5.05 5.91
CA ALA A 115 9.60 4.65 5.74
C ALA A 115 9.01 5.32 4.49
N TYR A 116 8.29 4.58 3.67
CA TYR A 116 7.56 5.09 2.52
C TYR A 116 6.05 5.03 2.78
N PHE A 117 5.42 6.19 2.88
CA PHE A 117 3.99 6.32 3.11
C PHE A 117 3.25 6.46 1.77
N ILE A 118 2.64 5.39 1.31
CA ILE A 118 1.96 5.31 0.01
C ILE A 118 0.49 5.66 0.19
N GLY A 119 0.05 6.74 -0.45
CA GLY A 119 -1.37 7.10 -0.46
C GLY A 119 -2.21 6.03 -1.15
N THR A 120 -3.17 5.43 -0.45
CA THR A 120 -4.06 4.37 -0.96
C THR A 120 -5.47 4.87 -1.25
N ARG A 121 -5.92 5.90 -0.53
CA ARG A 121 -7.16 6.66 -0.74
C ARG A 121 -7.05 8.02 -0.03
N PRO A 122 -7.97 8.97 -0.24
CA PRO A 122 -7.89 10.27 0.40
C PRO A 122 -7.76 10.16 1.92
N GLY A 123 -6.65 10.69 2.48
CA GLY A 123 -6.38 10.67 3.90
C GLY A 123 -5.93 9.33 4.49
N TRP A 124 -5.60 8.33 3.66
CA TRP A 124 -5.11 7.03 4.11
C TRP A 124 -3.78 6.70 3.45
N TYR A 125 -2.88 6.10 4.21
CA TYR A 125 -1.54 5.75 3.78
C TYR A 125 -1.21 4.31 4.17
N ARG A 126 -0.50 3.62 3.27
CA ARG A 126 0.16 2.35 3.57
C ARG A 126 1.63 2.62 3.86
N PRO A 127 2.07 2.49 5.11
CA PRO A 127 3.49 2.53 5.43
C PRO A 127 4.18 1.25 4.94
N GLU A 128 5.22 1.40 4.13
CA GLU A 128 6.16 0.33 3.77
C GLU A 128 7.52 0.68 4.35
N TYR A 129 8.09 -0.20 5.16
CA TYR A 129 9.37 -0.02 5.84
C TYR A 129 9.99 -1.35 6.28
N PRO A 130 11.31 -1.44 6.40
CA PRO A 130 12.26 -0.47 5.87
C PRO A 130 12.31 -0.49 4.35
N VAL A 131 12.52 0.69 3.74
CA VAL A 131 12.82 0.83 2.32
C VAL A 131 14.14 1.57 2.15
N TRP A 132 14.81 1.40 1.01
CA TRP A 132 16.09 2.04 0.71
C TRP A 132 16.07 2.74 -0.65
N ILE A 133 16.97 3.69 -0.83
CA ILE A 133 17.23 4.30 -2.11
C ILE A 133 18.41 3.56 -2.74
N ALA A 134 18.14 2.76 -3.76
CA ALA A 134 19.14 1.99 -4.48
C ALA A 134 19.94 2.85 -5.46
N GLU A 135 19.27 3.78 -6.17
CA GLU A 135 19.89 4.63 -7.17
C GLU A 135 19.43 6.09 -7.02
N ASP A 136 20.34 7.01 -7.29
CA ASP A 136 20.07 8.44 -7.45
C ASP A 136 20.20 8.80 -8.93
N ARG A 137 19.11 9.30 -9.55
CA ARG A 137 19.03 9.69 -10.96
C ARG A 137 18.76 11.19 -11.10
N PRO A 138 19.74 12.06 -10.82
CA PRO A 138 19.50 13.49 -10.76
C PRO A 138 19.08 14.12 -12.09
N VAL A 139 19.49 13.55 -13.24
CA VAL A 139 19.08 14.01 -14.59
C VAL A 139 17.59 13.76 -14.81
N GLU A 140 17.08 12.59 -14.39
CA GLU A 140 15.67 12.23 -14.45
C GLU A 140 14.87 12.86 -13.30
N ARG A 141 15.55 13.47 -12.31
CA ARG A 141 14.98 14.02 -11.08
C ARG A 141 14.20 12.96 -10.28
N ARG A 142 14.75 11.76 -10.16
CA ARG A 142 14.15 10.62 -9.49
C ARG A 142 15.17 9.81 -8.71
N VAL A 143 14.69 9.05 -7.74
CA VAL A 143 15.44 8.00 -7.06
C VAL A 143 14.73 6.67 -7.23
N LEU A 144 15.48 5.58 -7.28
CA LEU A 144 14.92 4.23 -7.23
C LEU A 144 14.80 3.78 -5.77
N VAL A 145 13.56 3.61 -5.31
CA VAL A 145 13.23 3.09 -3.99
C VAL A 145 13.04 1.59 -4.08
N THR A 146 13.76 0.82 -3.25
CA THR A 146 13.68 -0.64 -3.19
C THR A 146 13.18 -1.13 -1.85
N PHE A 147 12.66 -2.34 -1.83
CA PHE A 147 12.02 -3.00 -0.70
C PHE A 147 12.78 -4.26 -0.32
N GLY A 148 12.80 -4.61 0.97
CA GLY A 148 13.52 -5.77 1.46
C GLY A 148 14.96 -5.46 1.90
N LYS A 149 15.71 -6.48 2.29
CA LYS A 149 17.05 -6.33 2.85
C LYS A 149 18.00 -5.75 1.80
N MET A 150 18.67 -4.64 2.12
CA MET A 150 19.73 -4.14 1.25
C MET A 150 20.91 -5.09 1.26
N VAL A 151 21.38 -5.42 0.08
CA VAL A 151 22.78 -5.84 -0.12
C VAL A 151 23.62 -4.57 0.02
N GLY A 152 24.67 -4.61 0.81
CA GLY A 152 25.55 -3.47 1.10
C GLY A 152 26.09 -2.77 -0.15
N PRO A 153 26.93 -1.73 0.00
CA PRO A 153 27.42 -0.95 -1.15
C PRO A 153 27.98 -1.91 -2.20
N TYR A 154 27.49 -1.76 -3.42
CA TYR A 154 27.90 -2.54 -4.57
C TYR A 154 29.43 -2.39 -4.75
N ASP A 155 30.17 -3.38 -4.29
CA ASP A 155 31.58 -3.52 -4.65
C ASP A 155 31.60 -4.25 -6.01
N GLU A 156 31.94 -3.52 -7.06
CA GLU A 156 32.06 -4.07 -8.42
C GLU A 156 33.03 -5.27 -8.51
N ARG A 157 33.74 -5.56 -7.43
CA ARG A 157 34.74 -6.64 -7.34
C ARG A 157 34.22 -7.94 -6.78
N GLU A 158 33.02 -7.95 -6.14
CA GLU A 158 32.41 -9.18 -5.68
C GLU A 158 31.18 -9.52 -6.52
N PRO A 159 31.09 -10.73 -7.10
CA PRO A 159 29.89 -11.17 -7.79
C PRO A 159 28.73 -11.25 -6.78
N VAL A 160 27.68 -10.46 -6.98
CA VAL A 160 26.45 -10.51 -6.19
C VAL A 160 25.90 -11.93 -6.28
N PRO A 161 25.67 -12.65 -5.18
CA PRO A 161 25.08 -13.98 -5.22
C PRO A 161 23.71 -13.92 -5.92
N ILE A 162 23.49 -14.78 -6.90
CA ILE A 162 22.23 -14.87 -7.69
C ILE A 162 21.00 -14.99 -6.78
N VAL A 163 21.16 -15.61 -5.61
CA VAL A 163 20.13 -15.78 -4.59
C VAL A 163 19.62 -14.43 -4.06
N ASP A 164 20.51 -13.47 -3.81
CA ASP A 164 20.14 -12.15 -3.29
C ASP A 164 19.36 -11.32 -4.32
N GLU A 165 19.67 -11.48 -5.60
CA GLU A 165 18.94 -10.78 -6.67
C GLU A 165 17.52 -11.36 -6.86
N ILE A 166 17.37 -12.67 -6.76
CA ILE A 166 16.06 -13.34 -6.81
C ILE A 166 15.21 -12.93 -5.61
N GLU A 167 15.77 -12.92 -4.40
CA GLU A 167 15.07 -12.50 -3.19
C GLU A 167 14.65 -11.02 -3.27
N ARG A 168 15.52 -10.15 -3.79
CA ARG A 168 15.24 -8.74 -4.01
C ARG A 168 14.10 -8.55 -5.02
N ARG A 169 14.15 -9.20 -6.17
CA ARG A 169 13.09 -9.14 -7.20
C ARG A 169 11.77 -9.68 -6.67
N TYR A 170 11.81 -10.73 -5.86
CA TYR A 170 10.64 -11.28 -5.21
C TYR A 170 10.04 -10.29 -4.19
N ALA A 171 10.85 -9.68 -3.34
CA ALA A 171 10.42 -8.66 -2.37
C ALA A 171 9.78 -7.45 -3.09
N VAL A 172 10.42 -6.93 -4.14
CA VAL A 172 9.88 -5.84 -4.97
C VAL A 172 8.55 -6.24 -5.60
N SER A 173 8.45 -7.44 -6.16
CA SER A 173 7.21 -7.96 -6.75
C SER A 173 6.08 -8.04 -5.73
N GLN A 174 6.37 -8.53 -4.52
CA GLN A 174 5.40 -8.60 -3.42
C GLN A 174 4.89 -7.21 -3.01
N VAL A 175 5.80 -6.23 -2.88
CA VAL A 175 5.39 -4.87 -2.50
C VAL A 175 4.61 -4.20 -3.62
N ARG A 176 5.05 -4.32 -4.89
CA ARG A 176 4.28 -3.83 -6.05
C ARG A 176 2.85 -4.36 -6.05
N ARG A 177 2.70 -5.67 -5.84
CA ARG A 177 1.38 -6.32 -5.76
C ARG A 177 0.55 -5.71 -4.62
N ARG A 178 1.14 -5.51 -3.43
CA ARG A 178 0.44 -4.87 -2.29
C ARG A 178 0.03 -3.43 -2.59
N ILE A 179 0.91 -2.62 -3.22
CA ILE A 179 0.61 -1.24 -3.62
C ILE A 179 -0.54 -1.21 -4.62
N HIS A 180 -0.47 -2.07 -5.64
CA HIS A 180 -1.49 -2.15 -6.68
C HIS A 180 -2.86 -2.54 -6.09
N GLN A 181 -2.89 -3.57 -5.26
CA GLN A 181 -4.09 -3.99 -4.53
C GLN A 181 -4.62 -2.90 -3.61
N ALA A 182 -3.73 -2.17 -2.90
CA ALA A 182 -4.13 -1.09 -2.02
C ALA A 182 -4.79 0.07 -2.77
N ARG A 183 -4.23 0.47 -3.92
CA ARG A 183 -4.83 1.51 -4.78
C ARG A 183 -6.17 1.07 -5.34
N PHE A 184 -6.25 -0.15 -5.88
CA PHE A 184 -7.49 -0.73 -6.38
C PHE A 184 -8.58 -0.76 -5.29
N ARG A 185 -8.26 -1.26 -4.10
CA ARG A 185 -9.14 -1.22 -2.94
C ARG A 185 -9.56 0.21 -2.59
N GLY A 186 -8.62 1.15 -2.61
CA GLY A 186 -8.83 2.57 -2.32
C GLY A 186 -9.79 3.26 -3.28
N GLU A 187 -9.96 2.74 -4.50
CA GLU A 187 -10.93 3.24 -5.49
C GLU A 187 -12.26 2.49 -5.45
N VAL A 188 -12.21 1.15 -5.33
CA VAL A 188 -13.40 0.30 -5.38
C VAL A 188 -14.26 0.46 -4.13
N VAL A 189 -13.70 0.31 -2.93
CA VAL A 189 -14.48 0.32 -1.68
C VAL A 189 -15.30 1.61 -1.52
N PRO A 190 -14.72 2.82 -1.71
CA PRO A 190 -15.50 4.07 -1.66
C PRO A 190 -16.56 4.18 -2.77
N ALA A 191 -16.31 3.59 -3.95
CA ALA A 191 -17.31 3.60 -5.03
C ALA A 191 -18.60 2.86 -4.65
N TYR A 192 -18.50 1.88 -3.75
CA TYR A 192 -19.61 1.13 -3.16
C TYR A 192 -20.12 1.75 -1.83
N ALA A 193 -19.79 3.00 -1.55
CA ALA A 193 -20.18 3.70 -0.32
C ALA A 193 -19.70 2.98 0.95
N ASP A 194 -18.45 2.49 0.92
CA ASP A 194 -17.77 1.79 2.02
C ASP A 194 -18.57 0.61 2.58
N GLN A 195 -19.16 -0.20 1.69
CA GLN A 195 -19.93 -1.38 2.09
C GLN A 195 -19.70 -2.59 1.17
N CYS A 196 -19.94 -3.79 1.70
CA CYS A 196 -19.93 -5.01 0.92
C CYS A 196 -21.08 -5.01 -0.12
N ALA A 197 -20.78 -5.32 -1.36
CA ALA A 197 -21.75 -5.37 -2.45
C ALA A 197 -22.85 -6.42 -2.21
N ILE A 198 -22.56 -7.48 -1.47
CA ILE A 198 -23.50 -8.59 -1.19
C ILE A 198 -24.27 -8.32 0.10
N CYS A 199 -23.60 -8.30 1.26
CA CYS A 199 -24.28 -8.24 2.57
C CYS A 199 -24.38 -6.82 3.17
N ARG A 200 -23.84 -5.79 2.51
CA ARG A 200 -23.86 -4.39 2.96
C ARG A 200 -23.14 -4.12 4.29
N LEU A 201 -22.26 -5.03 4.73
CA LEU A 201 -21.39 -4.78 5.88
C LEU A 201 -20.57 -3.49 5.64
N LYS A 202 -20.55 -2.56 6.62
CA LYS A 202 -19.90 -1.27 6.51
C LYS A 202 -18.59 -1.15 7.31
N GLU A 203 -18.14 -2.23 7.94
CA GLU A 203 -16.85 -2.21 8.63
C GLU A 203 -15.70 -2.24 7.61
N VAL A 204 -15.14 -1.06 7.32
CA VAL A 204 -14.14 -0.85 6.25
C VAL A 204 -12.90 -1.71 6.42
N ARG A 205 -12.52 -2.05 7.67
CA ARG A 205 -11.37 -2.94 7.95
C ARG A 205 -11.59 -4.37 7.46
N LEU A 206 -12.84 -4.78 7.30
CA LEU A 206 -13.22 -6.10 6.79
C LEU A 206 -13.57 -6.08 5.29
N LEU A 207 -13.48 -4.92 4.62
CA LEU A 207 -13.78 -4.80 3.18
C LEU A 207 -12.50 -4.88 2.37
N ASP A 208 -12.60 -5.52 1.20
CA ASP A 208 -11.55 -5.55 0.20
C ASP A 208 -12.13 -5.44 -1.21
N ALA A 209 -11.29 -5.26 -2.22
CA ALA A 209 -11.66 -5.19 -3.62
C ALA A 209 -11.34 -6.51 -4.32
N ALA A 210 -12.36 -7.23 -4.76
CA ALA A 210 -12.23 -8.41 -5.60
C ALA A 210 -12.22 -8.00 -7.08
N HIS A 211 -11.32 -8.57 -7.89
CA HIS A 211 -11.35 -8.43 -9.34
C HIS A 211 -12.43 -9.33 -9.96
N ILE A 212 -13.19 -8.79 -10.92
CA ILE A 212 -14.14 -9.59 -11.71
C ILE A 212 -13.37 -10.44 -12.74
N VAL A 213 -12.52 -9.80 -13.53
CA VAL A 213 -11.52 -10.45 -14.38
C VAL A 213 -10.18 -10.36 -13.66
N ALA A 214 -9.50 -11.48 -13.48
CA ALA A 214 -8.27 -11.57 -12.71
C ALA A 214 -7.17 -10.62 -13.21
N ASP A 215 -6.43 -9.98 -12.31
CA ASP A 215 -5.33 -9.02 -12.60
C ASP A 215 -4.23 -9.59 -13.54
N ARG A 216 -4.09 -10.90 -13.60
CA ARG A 216 -3.15 -11.61 -14.50
C ARG A 216 -3.61 -11.70 -15.96
N GLU A 217 -4.87 -11.38 -16.24
CA GLU A 217 -5.46 -11.44 -17.57
C GLU A 217 -5.37 -10.07 -18.26
N GLU A 218 -5.28 -10.04 -19.58
CA GLU A 218 -5.17 -8.81 -20.37
C GLU A 218 -6.32 -7.82 -20.11
N ALA A 219 -7.53 -8.35 -19.91
CA ALA A 219 -8.72 -7.56 -19.55
C ALA A 219 -8.82 -7.25 -18.04
N GLY A 220 -7.87 -7.71 -17.21
CA GLY A 220 -7.89 -7.66 -15.75
C GLY A 220 -7.47 -6.32 -15.13
N ALA A 221 -7.59 -5.20 -15.85
CA ALA A 221 -7.18 -3.89 -15.34
C ALA A 221 -7.80 -3.55 -13.98
N ALA A 222 -6.99 -2.97 -13.08
CA ALA A 222 -7.40 -2.53 -11.75
C ALA A 222 -8.18 -1.20 -11.82
N VAL A 223 -9.39 -1.27 -12.34
CA VAL A 223 -10.34 -0.16 -12.47
C VAL A 223 -11.65 -0.50 -11.76
N VAL A 224 -12.37 0.52 -11.31
CA VAL A 224 -13.59 0.33 -10.50
C VAL A 224 -14.63 -0.56 -11.20
N THR A 225 -14.74 -0.48 -12.53
CA THR A 225 -15.67 -1.29 -13.34
C THR A 225 -15.29 -2.77 -13.41
N ASN A 226 -14.05 -3.11 -13.04
CA ASN A 226 -13.56 -4.48 -12.87
C ASN A 226 -13.49 -4.90 -11.40
N GLY A 227 -14.18 -4.20 -10.50
CA GLY A 227 -14.07 -4.40 -9.04
C GLY A 227 -15.40 -4.59 -8.33
N LEU A 228 -15.38 -5.46 -7.34
CA LEU A 228 -16.45 -5.64 -6.37
C LEU A 228 -15.92 -5.33 -4.97
N SER A 229 -16.64 -4.48 -4.20
CA SER A 229 -16.34 -4.32 -2.77
C SER A 229 -16.97 -5.47 -2.00
N LEU A 230 -16.16 -6.34 -1.41
CA LEU A 230 -16.61 -7.51 -0.67
C LEU A 230 -16.03 -7.55 0.74
N CYS A 231 -16.80 -8.05 1.71
CA CYS A 231 -16.26 -8.37 3.03
C CYS A 231 -15.42 -9.66 2.97
N SER A 232 -14.59 -9.87 3.97
CA SER A 232 -13.64 -11.00 4.02
C SER A 232 -14.27 -12.36 3.74
N ILE A 233 -15.50 -12.58 4.20
CA ILE A 233 -16.24 -13.84 3.98
C ILE A 233 -16.64 -13.95 2.50
N HIS A 234 -17.32 -12.92 1.95
CA HIS A 234 -17.78 -12.92 0.56
C HIS A 234 -16.63 -12.88 -0.43
N HIS A 235 -15.54 -12.18 -0.13
CA HIS A 235 -14.34 -12.15 -0.96
C HIS A 235 -13.72 -13.56 -1.04
N ARG A 236 -13.56 -14.22 0.12
CA ARG A 236 -13.00 -15.57 0.15
C ARG A 236 -13.88 -16.58 -0.59
N ALA A 237 -15.21 -16.48 -0.43
CA ALA A 237 -16.16 -17.33 -1.13
C ALA A 237 -16.14 -17.08 -2.66
N TYR A 238 -15.96 -15.82 -3.07
CA TYR A 238 -15.83 -15.41 -4.47
C TYR A 238 -14.56 -15.97 -5.11
N ASP A 239 -13.40 -15.83 -4.44
CA ASP A 239 -12.12 -16.38 -4.91
C ASP A 239 -12.05 -17.90 -5.00
N GLN A 240 -12.99 -18.60 -4.33
CA GLN A 240 -13.09 -20.07 -4.33
C GLN A 240 -14.24 -20.58 -5.23
N ASP A 241 -14.82 -19.73 -6.08
CA ASP A 241 -15.95 -20.05 -6.94
C ASP A 241 -17.20 -20.61 -6.18
N LEU A 242 -17.28 -20.34 -4.88
CA LEU A 242 -18.45 -20.71 -4.07
C LEU A 242 -19.61 -19.72 -4.26
N VAL A 243 -19.28 -18.47 -4.56
CA VAL A 243 -20.19 -17.38 -4.86
C VAL A 243 -19.71 -16.65 -6.09
N GLY A 244 -20.61 -16.37 -7.01
CA GLY A 244 -20.34 -15.56 -8.22
C GLY A 244 -21.36 -14.42 -8.36
N VAL A 245 -21.07 -13.50 -9.28
CA VAL A 245 -21.99 -12.42 -9.67
C VAL A 245 -22.24 -12.50 -11.16
N SER A 246 -23.50 -12.64 -11.56
CA SER A 246 -23.87 -12.69 -12.98
C SER A 246 -23.85 -11.31 -13.65
N PRO A 247 -23.83 -11.25 -15.01
CA PRO A 247 -23.90 -10.00 -15.76
C PRO A 247 -25.09 -9.10 -15.38
N ASN A 248 -26.22 -9.69 -14.99
CA ASN A 248 -27.37 -8.95 -14.48
C ASN A 248 -27.28 -8.60 -12.99
N ARG A 249 -26.09 -8.66 -12.41
CA ARG A 249 -25.75 -8.22 -11.06
C ARG A 249 -26.52 -8.96 -9.95
N ARG A 250 -26.70 -10.27 -10.13
CA ARG A 250 -27.28 -11.15 -9.11
C ARG A 250 -26.23 -12.11 -8.58
N VAL A 251 -26.33 -12.39 -7.30
CA VAL A 251 -25.49 -13.37 -6.61
C VAL A 251 -25.87 -14.78 -7.04
N HIS A 252 -24.90 -15.58 -7.40
CA HIS A 252 -25.03 -17.00 -7.64
C HIS A 252 -24.20 -17.78 -6.64
N VAL A 253 -24.83 -18.63 -5.88
CA VAL A 253 -24.16 -19.55 -4.95
C VAL A 253 -24.01 -20.89 -5.63
N SER A 254 -22.84 -21.51 -5.49
CA SER A 254 -22.54 -22.82 -6.09
C SER A 254 -23.54 -23.88 -5.63
N ARG A 255 -23.87 -24.82 -6.52
CA ARG A 255 -24.84 -25.89 -6.22
C ARG A 255 -24.39 -26.71 -5.00
N ARG A 256 -23.08 -27.02 -4.91
CA ARG A 256 -22.52 -27.75 -3.78
C ARG A 256 -22.84 -27.07 -2.44
N LEU A 257 -22.66 -25.72 -2.39
CA LEU A 257 -22.92 -24.98 -1.17
C LEU A 257 -24.42 -24.88 -0.85
N LEU A 258 -25.30 -24.83 -1.88
CA LEU A 258 -26.75 -24.82 -1.69
C LEU A 258 -27.28 -26.13 -1.13
N GLU A 259 -26.67 -27.24 -1.51
CA GLU A 259 -27.05 -28.61 -1.06
C GLU A 259 -26.45 -28.98 0.31
N ASP A 260 -25.52 -28.19 0.83
CA ASP A 260 -24.86 -28.45 2.12
C ASP A 260 -25.81 -28.11 3.28
N GLU A 261 -25.91 -29.00 4.28
CA GLU A 261 -26.75 -28.84 5.46
C GLU A 261 -25.91 -28.51 6.69
N ASP A 262 -25.40 -27.32 6.73
CA ASP A 262 -24.58 -26.87 7.84
C ASP A 262 -25.29 -25.78 8.67
N GLY A 263 -24.65 -25.33 9.75
CA GLY A 263 -25.19 -24.39 10.72
C GLY A 263 -25.43 -22.97 10.17
N PRO A 264 -25.79 -22.03 11.05
CA PRO A 264 -26.26 -20.68 10.67
C PRO A 264 -25.27 -19.87 9.89
N MET A 265 -23.95 -20.22 9.86
CA MET A 265 -22.94 -19.54 9.08
C MET A 265 -23.13 -19.68 7.56
N LEU A 266 -23.74 -20.79 7.09
CA LEU A 266 -24.04 -20.97 5.67
C LEU A 266 -25.10 -19.99 5.16
N GLU A 267 -26.03 -19.57 6.00
CA GLU A 267 -27.04 -18.58 5.65
C GLU A 267 -26.43 -17.22 5.25
N LEU A 268 -25.23 -16.91 5.75
CA LEU A 268 -24.45 -15.74 5.32
C LEU A 268 -24.02 -15.79 3.84
N LEU A 269 -24.09 -16.96 3.22
CA LEU A 269 -23.79 -17.17 1.80
C LEU A 269 -25.05 -17.54 1.03
N LYS A 270 -25.78 -18.60 1.45
CA LYS A 270 -26.97 -19.13 0.78
C LYS A 270 -28.09 -18.11 0.69
N GLY A 271 -28.32 -17.33 1.76
CA GLY A 271 -29.40 -16.35 1.86
C GLY A 271 -29.31 -15.25 0.81
N PHE A 272 -28.16 -15.10 0.17
CA PHE A 272 -27.98 -14.12 -0.91
C PHE A 272 -28.19 -14.70 -2.31
N HIS A 273 -28.45 -15.99 -2.46
CA HIS A 273 -28.66 -16.59 -3.78
C HIS A 273 -29.78 -15.88 -4.55
N ARG A 274 -29.49 -15.49 -5.80
CA ARG A 274 -30.36 -14.70 -6.69
C ARG A 274 -30.71 -13.28 -6.21
N GLN A 275 -30.18 -12.82 -5.07
CA GLN A 275 -30.38 -11.45 -4.63
C GLN A 275 -29.54 -10.48 -5.49
N PRO A 276 -30.02 -9.24 -5.74
CA PRO A 276 -29.24 -8.23 -6.44
C PRO A 276 -28.12 -7.73 -5.54
N ILE A 277 -26.94 -7.50 -6.13
CA ILE A 277 -25.85 -6.82 -5.42
C ILE A 277 -26.10 -5.32 -5.34
N THR A 278 -25.52 -4.66 -4.33
CA THR A 278 -25.35 -3.20 -4.32
C THR A 278 -24.30 -2.82 -5.36
N VAL A 279 -24.54 -1.75 -6.11
CA VAL A 279 -23.63 -1.25 -7.13
C VAL A 279 -23.30 0.23 -6.89
N PRO A 280 -22.19 0.75 -7.42
CA PRO A 280 -21.88 2.18 -7.37
C PRO A 280 -23.01 3.04 -7.88
N HIS A 281 -23.24 4.19 -7.22
CA HIS A 281 -24.29 5.12 -7.61
C HIS A 281 -24.05 5.68 -9.02
N ALA A 282 -22.80 6.10 -9.30
CA ALA A 282 -22.39 6.59 -10.62
C ALA A 282 -22.39 5.44 -11.64
N ARG A 283 -23.17 5.56 -12.71
CA ARG A 283 -23.29 4.52 -13.75
C ARG A 283 -21.96 4.14 -14.40
N SER A 284 -21.07 5.12 -14.62
CA SER A 284 -19.73 4.91 -15.17
C SER A 284 -18.77 4.12 -14.28
N ARG A 285 -19.12 3.87 -13.02
CA ARG A 285 -18.34 3.10 -12.05
C ARG A 285 -18.94 1.73 -11.73
N ARG A 286 -20.08 1.39 -12.35
CA ARG A 286 -20.71 0.09 -12.12
C ARG A 286 -19.92 -1.04 -12.76
N PRO A 287 -20.02 -2.26 -12.21
CA PRO A 287 -19.44 -3.43 -12.85
C PRO A 287 -19.85 -3.55 -14.32
N ASP A 288 -18.86 -3.80 -15.16
CA ASP A 288 -19.06 -4.00 -16.58
C ASP A 288 -19.72 -5.37 -16.81
N PRO A 289 -20.89 -5.46 -17.46
CA PRO A 289 -21.60 -6.72 -17.67
C PRO A 289 -20.91 -7.64 -18.68
N GLU A 290 -19.94 -7.14 -19.45
CA GLU A 290 -19.17 -7.93 -20.42
C GLU A 290 -17.92 -8.59 -19.81
N ARG A 291 -17.64 -8.34 -18.52
CA ARG A 291 -16.52 -8.90 -17.75
C ARG A 291 -16.97 -10.04 -16.81
#